data_dea14c917a9a2321a08638a03b724758
#
_entry.id   dea14c917a9a2321a08638a03b724758
#
_cell.length_a   1.000
_cell.length_b   1.000
_cell.length_c   1.000
_cell.angle_alpha   90.00
_cell.angle_beta   90.00
_cell.angle_gamma   90.00
#
_symmetry.space_group_name_H-M   'P 1'
#
loop_
_entity.id
_entity.type
_entity.pdbx_description
1 polymer ?
#
loop_
_entity_poly.entity_id
_entity_poly.type
_entity_poly.pdbx_seq_one_letter_code
_entity_poly.pdbx_strand_id
1 'polypeptide(L)'
;MNAITDAARLGRSTKNATLFGTTFPCHNCAKHIVAAGIKRVVFIEPYPKSQAIKLSGDAISFEEQATDKVVFQHFVGISPRRYRDIFEKGKRRDSDGTFREWYEGAPVPRVIDRGPGYVTSETSAIYSVLVNVKDELSPK
;
A
#
# COMPACT_ATOMS: atom_id res chain seq x y z
N MET A 1 6.92 -7.08 13.73
CA MET A 1 7.89 -7.76 14.62
C MET A 1 7.27 -8.90 15.41
N ASN A 2 6.10 -8.73 16.04
CA ASN A 2 5.48 -9.76 16.87
C ASN A 2 5.39 -11.15 16.20
N ALA A 3 5.02 -11.22 14.92
CA ALA A 3 4.94 -12.49 14.19
C ALA A 3 6.29 -13.25 14.15
N ILE A 4 7.40 -12.54 13.98
CA ILE A 4 8.74 -13.15 13.96
C ILE A 4 9.13 -13.63 15.36
N THR A 5 8.88 -12.81 16.39
CA THR A 5 9.18 -13.19 17.78
C THR A 5 8.28 -14.33 18.26
N ASP A 6 7.02 -14.37 17.86
CA ASP A 6 6.11 -15.48 18.16
C ASP A 6 6.55 -16.78 17.48
N ALA A 7 6.95 -16.69 16.21
CA ALA A 7 7.50 -17.86 15.51
C ALA A 7 8.73 -18.40 16.23
N ALA A 8 9.65 -17.53 16.64
CA ALA A 8 10.85 -17.92 17.41
C ALA A 8 10.47 -18.56 18.76
N ARG A 9 9.54 -17.95 19.51
CA ARG A 9 9.05 -18.48 20.78
C ARG A 9 8.40 -19.85 20.65
N LEU A 10 7.74 -20.10 19.53
CA LEU A 10 7.08 -21.37 19.22
C LEU A 10 7.98 -22.39 18.51
N GLY A 11 9.27 -22.10 18.34
CA GLY A 11 10.20 -22.97 17.63
C GLY A 11 9.87 -23.14 16.13
N ARG A 12 9.17 -22.18 15.51
CA ARG A 12 8.79 -22.22 14.10
C ARG A 12 9.81 -21.49 13.25
N SER A 13 10.29 -22.16 12.19
CA SER A 13 11.20 -21.53 11.24
C SER A 13 10.47 -20.52 10.37
N THR A 14 11.05 -19.32 10.21
CA THR A 14 10.62 -18.29 9.27
C THR A 14 11.47 -18.25 8.00
N LYS A 15 12.43 -19.16 7.86
CA LYS A 15 13.31 -19.25 6.71
C LYS A 15 12.49 -19.45 5.42
N ASN A 16 12.75 -18.64 4.41
CA ASN A 16 12.06 -18.61 3.12
C ASN A 16 10.55 -18.28 3.19
N ALA A 17 10.03 -17.83 4.33
CA ALA A 17 8.64 -17.42 4.48
C ALA A 17 8.35 -16.08 3.77
N THR A 18 7.07 -15.84 3.50
CA THR A 18 6.56 -14.52 3.11
C THR A 18 5.92 -13.84 4.31
N LEU A 19 6.34 -12.61 4.59
CA LEU A 19 5.77 -11.75 5.60
C LEU A 19 4.78 -10.76 4.96
N PHE A 20 3.56 -10.73 5.46
CA PHE A 20 2.55 -9.73 5.07
C PHE A 20 2.47 -8.65 6.14
N GLY A 21 2.53 -7.40 5.71
CA GLY A 21 2.42 -6.24 6.59
C GLY A 21 1.49 -5.19 6.02
N THR A 22 0.84 -4.41 6.87
CA THR A 22 0.01 -3.28 6.44
C THR A 22 0.85 -2.10 5.99
N THR A 23 2.05 -1.96 6.51
CA THR A 23 2.94 -0.83 6.25
C THR A 23 4.34 -1.32 5.92
N PHE A 24 5.04 -0.59 5.05
CA PHE A 24 6.46 -0.85 4.77
C PHE A 24 7.27 -0.85 6.06
N PRO A 25 8.13 -1.85 6.30
CA PRO A 25 8.88 -1.98 7.54
C PRO A 25 9.84 -0.80 7.79
N CYS A 26 9.92 -0.33 9.02
CA CYS A 26 10.99 0.57 9.41
C CYS A 26 12.34 -0.16 9.36
N HIS A 27 13.45 0.58 9.38
CA HIS A 27 14.81 0.00 9.26
C HIS A 27 15.13 -1.02 10.36
N ASN A 28 14.65 -0.84 11.59
CA ASN A 28 14.83 -1.83 12.65
C ASN A 28 14.06 -3.13 12.37
N CYS A 29 12.80 -3.01 11.90
CA CYS A 29 12.03 -4.19 11.52
C CYS A 29 12.65 -4.90 10.32
N ALA A 30 13.14 -4.17 9.33
CA ALA A 30 13.80 -4.72 8.15
C ALA A 30 15.05 -5.54 8.51
N LYS A 31 15.87 -5.05 9.43
CA LYS A 31 17.03 -5.78 9.97
C LYS A 31 16.63 -7.13 10.55
N HIS A 32 15.58 -7.18 11.34
CA HIS A 32 15.11 -8.44 11.92
C HIS A 32 14.48 -9.38 10.88
N ILE A 33 13.81 -8.83 9.87
CA ILE A 33 13.24 -9.60 8.76
C ILE A 33 14.35 -10.31 7.98
N VAL A 34 15.43 -9.60 7.66
CA VAL A 34 16.60 -10.17 7.01
C VAL A 34 17.24 -11.25 7.89
N ALA A 35 17.48 -10.95 9.18
CA ALA A 35 18.09 -11.88 10.13
C ALA A 35 17.24 -13.15 10.36
N ALA A 36 15.91 -13.04 10.26
CA ALA A 36 14.98 -14.17 10.40
C ALA A 36 14.90 -15.07 9.15
N GLY A 37 15.63 -14.74 8.08
CA GLY A 37 15.67 -15.52 6.85
C GLY A 37 14.37 -15.47 6.04
N ILE A 38 13.56 -14.43 6.22
CA ILE A 38 12.35 -14.21 5.43
C ILE A 38 12.78 -13.90 3.99
N LYS A 39 12.11 -14.52 3.02
CA LYS A 39 12.44 -14.35 1.60
C LYS A 39 11.70 -13.21 0.93
N ARG A 40 10.45 -12.95 1.36
CA ARG A 40 9.59 -11.93 0.75
C ARG A 40 8.82 -11.15 1.81
N VAL A 41 8.68 -9.85 1.59
CA VAL A 41 7.81 -8.97 2.37
C VAL A 41 6.81 -8.32 1.43
N VAL A 42 5.52 -8.51 1.71
CA VAL A 42 4.42 -7.84 0.99
C VAL A 42 3.81 -6.79 1.89
N PHE A 43 3.77 -5.54 1.45
CA PHE A 43 3.25 -4.42 2.23
C PHE A 43 2.22 -3.61 1.45
N ILE A 44 1.28 -2.95 2.15
CA ILE A 44 0.20 -2.17 1.55
C ILE A 44 0.57 -0.69 1.49
N GLU A 45 0.96 -0.09 2.62
CA GLU A 45 1.22 1.34 2.72
C GLU A 45 2.71 1.64 2.70
N PRO A 46 3.16 2.66 1.95
CA PRO A 46 4.55 3.11 2.00
C PRO A 46 4.87 3.74 3.37
N TYR A 47 6.15 3.68 3.76
CA TYR A 47 6.66 4.40 4.93
C TYR A 47 7.87 5.24 4.52
N PRO A 48 7.67 6.50 4.04
CA PRO A 48 8.73 7.35 3.49
C PRO A 48 9.88 7.65 4.46
N LYS A 49 9.60 7.60 5.78
CA LYS A 49 10.62 7.81 6.82
C LYS A 49 11.51 6.60 7.08
N SER A 50 11.23 5.45 6.44
CA SER A 50 12.05 4.26 6.60
C SER A 50 13.42 4.45 5.98
N GLN A 51 14.46 4.13 6.73
CA GLN A 51 15.84 4.08 6.25
C GLN A 51 16.26 2.67 5.81
N ALA A 52 15.30 1.73 5.70
CA ALA A 52 15.60 0.32 5.44
C ALA A 52 16.44 0.12 4.18
N ILE A 53 16.06 0.74 3.08
CA ILE A 53 16.79 0.63 1.81
C ILE A 53 18.17 1.27 1.89
N LYS A 54 18.29 2.43 2.53
CA LYS A 54 19.58 3.11 2.67
C LYS A 54 20.57 2.33 3.52
N LEU A 55 20.08 1.65 4.57
CA LEU A 55 20.92 0.94 5.56
C LEU A 55 21.13 -0.53 5.23
N SER A 56 20.31 -1.14 4.40
CA SER A 56 20.30 -2.58 4.10
C SER A 56 20.08 -2.86 2.62
N GLY A 57 20.49 -1.98 1.72
CA GLY A 57 20.33 -2.17 0.28
C GLY A 57 21.15 -3.31 -0.30
N ASP A 58 22.13 -3.78 0.44
CA ASP A 58 22.89 -5.01 0.17
C ASP A 58 22.05 -6.29 0.37
N ALA A 59 21.10 -6.26 1.31
CA ALA A 59 20.26 -7.40 1.71
C ALA A 59 18.79 -7.30 1.28
N ILE A 60 18.34 -6.15 0.78
CA ILE A 60 16.95 -5.88 0.40
C ILE A 60 16.89 -5.46 -1.06
N SER A 61 15.86 -5.91 -1.79
CA SER A 61 15.58 -5.52 -3.17
C SER A 61 14.09 -5.29 -3.40
N PHE A 62 13.75 -4.45 -4.36
CA PHE A 62 12.38 -4.32 -4.92
C PHE A 62 12.21 -5.15 -6.20
N GLU A 63 13.27 -5.72 -6.72
CA GLU A 63 13.22 -6.58 -7.90
C GLU A 63 12.71 -7.98 -7.51
N GLU A 64 11.62 -8.40 -8.14
CA GLU A 64 10.97 -9.69 -7.81
C GLU A 64 11.88 -10.89 -8.09
N GLN A 65 12.79 -10.77 -9.04
CA GLN A 65 13.71 -11.82 -9.46
C GLN A 65 14.98 -11.91 -8.59
N ALA A 66 15.17 -11.02 -7.63
CA ALA A 66 16.35 -11.08 -6.76
C ALA A 66 16.36 -12.37 -5.94
N THR A 67 17.39 -13.19 -6.14
CA THR A 67 17.51 -14.52 -5.50
C THR A 67 18.31 -14.47 -4.21
N ASP A 68 19.23 -13.53 -4.10
CA ASP A 68 20.20 -13.35 -3.00
C ASP A 68 19.75 -12.36 -1.92
N LYS A 69 18.65 -11.61 -2.17
CA LYS A 69 18.11 -10.58 -1.27
C LYS A 69 16.69 -10.89 -0.81
N VAL A 70 16.27 -10.21 0.24
CA VAL A 70 14.86 -10.20 0.65
C VAL A 70 14.08 -9.28 -0.28
N VAL A 71 13.10 -9.83 -0.96
CA VAL A 71 12.25 -9.05 -1.89
C VAL A 71 11.17 -8.30 -1.10
N PHE A 72 11.15 -6.99 -1.21
CA PHE A 72 10.10 -6.12 -0.68
C PHE A 72 9.15 -5.73 -1.82
N GLN A 73 7.94 -6.24 -1.76
CA GLN A 73 6.94 -6.09 -2.83
C GLN A 73 5.74 -5.31 -2.33
N HIS A 74 5.28 -4.36 -3.12
CA HIS A 74 4.01 -3.69 -2.86
C HIS A 74 2.85 -4.66 -3.10
N PHE A 75 1.84 -4.63 -2.23
CA PHE A 75 0.63 -5.41 -2.42
C PHE A 75 -0.10 -4.95 -3.68
N VAL A 76 -0.41 -5.90 -4.55
CA VAL A 76 -1.23 -5.68 -5.74
C VAL A 76 -2.62 -6.25 -5.49
N GLY A 77 -3.63 -5.39 -5.49
CA GLY A 77 -5.01 -5.78 -5.22
C GLY A 77 -5.79 -4.68 -4.47
N ILE A 78 -7.01 -5.01 -4.06
CA ILE A 78 -7.86 -4.10 -3.29
C ILE A 78 -7.50 -4.22 -1.81
N SER A 79 -6.97 -3.13 -1.23
CA SER A 79 -6.65 -3.07 0.19
C SER A 79 -7.92 -3.22 1.06
N PRO A 80 -7.86 -3.96 2.18
CA PRO A 80 -8.96 -4.02 3.16
C PRO A 80 -9.43 -2.65 3.65
N ARG A 81 -8.51 -1.67 3.72
CA ARG A 81 -8.83 -0.29 4.08
C ARG A 81 -9.78 0.34 3.07
N ARG A 82 -9.62 0.04 1.77
CA ARG A 82 -10.52 0.54 0.73
C ARG A 82 -11.96 0.05 0.92
N TYR A 83 -12.14 -1.20 1.33
CA TYR A 83 -13.45 -1.70 1.69
C TYR A 83 -14.06 -0.94 2.87
N ARG A 84 -13.27 -0.64 3.89
CA ARG A 84 -13.71 0.16 5.02
C ARG A 84 -14.12 1.57 4.59
N ASP A 85 -13.32 2.22 3.76
CA ASP A 85 -13.60 3.57 3.27
C ASP A 85 -14.90 3.64 2.45
N ILE A 86 -15.22 2.56 1.73
CA ILE A 86 -16.42 2.47 0.89
C ILE A 86 -17.64 2.05 1.71
N PHE A 87 -17.52 1.03 2.57
CA PHE A 87 -18.65 0.35 3.18
C PHE A 87 -18.83 0.62 4.69
N GLU A 88 -17.86 1.25 5.35
CA GLU A 88 -17.97 1.53 6.77
C GLU A 88 -19.05 2.60 7.03
N LYS A 89 -19.99 2.28 7.91
CA LYS A 89 -20.96 3.25 8.43
C LYS A 89 -20.23 4.35 9.21
N GLY A 90 -20.60 5.61 8.96
CA GLY A 90 -20.16 6.76 9.76
C GLY A 90 -20.67 6.71 11.21
N LYS A 91 -20.79 7.87 11.85
CA LYS A 91 -21.35 7.97 13.19
C LYS A 91 -22.78 7.38 13.23
N ARG A 92 -23.04 6.53 14.22
CA ARG A 92 -24.37 5.90 14.39
C ARG A 92 -25.41 6.84 14.99
N ARG A 93 -24.97 7.88 15.69
CA ARG A 93 -25.82 8.87 16.33
C ARG A 93 -25.29 10.28 16.07
N ASP A 94 -26.17 11.21 15.95
CA ASP A 94 -25.85 12.63 15.94
C ASP A 94 -25.52 13.13 17.36
N SER A 95 -25.08 14.38 17.49
CA SER A 95 -24.70 14.98 18.77
C SER A 95 -25.84 15.08 19.77
N ASP A 96 -27.06 15.08 19.31
CA ASP A 96 -28.30 15.08 20.10
C ASP A 96 -28.77 13.68 20.53
N GLY A 97 -28.03 12.62 20.12
CA GLY A 97 -28.35 11.23 20.40
C GLY A 97 -29.31 10.57 19.40
N THR A 98 -29.80 11.29 18.42
CA THR A 98 -30.71 10.76 17.39
C THR A 98 -29.99 9.70 16.55
N PHE A 99 -30.70 8.62 16.22
CA PHE A 99 -30.16 7.58 15.35
C PHE A 99 -30.02 8.08 13.93
N ARG A 100 -28.85 7.90 13.36
CA ARG A 100 -28.54 8.25 11.98
C ARG A 100 -28.64 7.00 11.09
N GLU A 101 -29.53 7.03 10.11
CA GLU A 101 -29.58 5.97 9.11
C GLU A 101 -28.31 5.96 8.27
N TRP A 102 -27.90 4.76 7.83
CA TRP A 102 -26.72 4.63 7.00
C TRP A 102 -26.97 5.15 5.59
N TYR A 103 -28.15 4.89 5.10
CA TYR A 103 -28.55 5.27 3.74
C TYR A 103 -30.08 5.44 3.71
N GLU A 104 -30.53 6.27 2.77
CA GLU A 104 -31.92 6.34 2.36
C GLU A 104 -32.02 5.67 0.98
N GLY A 105 -32.84 4.62 0.85
CA GLY A 105 -32.97 3.83 -0.37
C GLY A 105 -31.87 2.78 -0.55
N ALA A 106 -31.16 2.78 -1.69
CA ALA A 106 -30.07 1.85 -1.94
C ALA A 106 -28.77 2.27 -1.22
N PRO A 107 -28.00 1.30 -0.68
CA PRO A 107 -26.72 1.60 -0.06
C PRO A 107 -25.77 2.29 -1.04
N VAL A 108 -25.18 3.40 -0.61
CA VAL A 108 -24.18 4.12 -1.38
C VAL A 108 -22.82 4.07 -0.68
N PRO A 109 -21.71 4.09 -1.42
CA PRO A 109 -20.38 4.17 -0.83
C PRO A 109 -20.26 5.43 0.04
N ARG A 110 -19.55 5.32 1.17
CA ARG A 110 -19.28 6.47 2.05
C ARG A 110 -18.47 7.56 1.34
N VAL A 111 -17.53 7.14 0.52
CA VAL A 111 -16.75 8.03 -0.35
C VAL A 111 -17.30 7.86 -1.77
N ILE A 112 -18.03 8.85 -2.23
CA ILE A 112 -18.45 8.90 -3.63
C ILE A 112 -17.26 9.48 -4.39
N ASP A 113 -16.57 8.66 -5.13
CA ASP A 113 -15.58 9.12 -6.09
C ASP A 113 -16.33 9.73 -7.28
N ARG A 114 -16.36 11.06 -7.32
CA ARG A 114 -16.92 11.82 -8.44
C ARG A 114 -15.85 12.24 -9.44
N GLY A 115 -14.64 11.69 -9.30
CA GLY A 115 -13.56 11.92 -10.24
C GLY A 115 -13.88 11.38 -11.63
N PRO A 116 -13.22 11.90 -12.66
CA PRO A 116 -13.34 11.33 -14.00
C PRO A 116 -12.90 9.87 -13.99
N GLY A 117 -13.58 9.04 -14.77
CA GLY A 117 -13.18 7.64 -14.91
C GLY A 117 -11.71 7.52 -15.36
N TYR A 118 -11.07 6.38 -15.05
CA TYR A 118 -9.65 6.14 -15.37
C TYR A 118 -9.29 6.50 -16.81
N VAL A 119 -10.11 6.04 -17.77
CA VAL A 119 -9.90 6.31 -19.21
C VAL A 119 -9.91 7.80 -19.52
N THR A 120 -10.82 8.56 -18.90
CA THR A 120 -10.91 10.01 -19.10
C THR A 120 -9.70 10.73 -18.53
N SER A 121 -9.22 10.31 -17.35
CA SER A 121 -8.02 10.87 -16.72
C SER A 121 -6.78 10.58 -17.53
N GLU A 122 -6.64 9.38 -18.05
CA GLU A 122 -5.53 8.95 -18.91
C GLU A 122 -5.51 9.74 -20.22
N THR A 123 -6.66 9.86 -20.89
CA THR A 123 -6.82 10.65 -22.11
C THR A 123 -6.45 12.11 -21.88
N SER A 124 -6.87 12.71 -20.76
CA SER A 124 -6.53 14.09 -20.40
C SER A 124 -5.03 14.26 -20.15
N ALA A 125 -4.39 13.28 -19.49
CA ALA A 125 -2.94 13.31 -19.25
C ALA A 125 -2.15 13.20 -20.57
N ILE A 126 -2.53 12.30 -21.46
CA ILE A 126 -1.91 12.14 -22.78
C ILE A 126 -2.07 13.43 -23.59
N TYR A 127 -3.28 14.01 -23.60
CA TYR A 127 -3.53 15.26 -24.34
C TYR A 127 -2.66 16.41 -23.84
N SER A 128 -2.50 16.56 -22.52
CA SER A 128 -1.65 17.61 -21.92
C SER A 128 -0.18 17.46 -22.31
N VAL A 129 0.33 16.23 -22.37
CA VAL A 129 1.70 15.96 -22.83
C VAL A 129 1.87 16.31 -24.31
N LEU A 130 0.92 15.91 -25.16
CA LEU A 130 0.98 16.17 -26.60
C LEU A 130 0.92 17.67 -26.92
N VAL A 131 0.13 18.46 -26.17
CA VAL A 131 0.07 19.92 -26.32
C VAL A 131 1.42 20.54 -25.97
N ASN A 132 2.01 20.17 -24.85
CA ASN A 132 3.30 20.71 -24.40
C ASN A 132 4.42 20.40 -25.43
N VAL A 133 4.46 19.18 -25.96
CA VAL A 133 5.45 18.78 -26.98
C VAL A 133 5.26 19.60 -28.28
N LYS A 134 4.02 19.86 -28.66
CA LYS A 134 3.72 20.65 -29.87
C LYS A 134 4.17 22.11 -29.73
N ASP A 135 4.01 22.69 -28.52
CA ASP A 135 4.45 24.05 -28.25
C ASP A 135 5.99 24.16 -28.22
N GLU A 136 6.70 23.13 -27.76
CA GLU A 136 8.17 23.07 -27.79
C GLU A 136 8.75 22.90 -29.20
N LEU A 137 8.01 22.26 -30.12
CA LEU A 137 8.42 22.00 -31.49
C LEU A 137 8.01 23.10 -32.47
N SER A 138 7.23 24.12 -32.04
CA SER A 138 6.88 25.25 -32.91
C SER A 138 8.06 26.19 -33.07
N PRO A 139 8.59 26.38 -34.30
CA PRO A 139 9.74 27.26 -34.55
C PRO A 139 9.36 28.70 -34.17
N LYS A 140 10.27 29.38 -33.43
CA LYS A 140 10.19 30.82 -33.16
C LYS A 140 10.49 31.62 -34.41
#